data_e93682224caa1cda221c8af4d10a6105
#
_entry.id   e93682224caa1cda221c8af4d10a6105
#
_cell.length_a   1.000
_cell.length_b   1.000
_cell.length_c   1.000
_cell.angle_alpha   90.00
_cell.angle_beta   90.00
_cell.angle_gamma   90.00
#
_symmetry.space_group_name_H-M   'P 1'
#
loop_
_entity.id
_entity.type
_entity.pdbx_description
1 polymer ?
#
loop_
_entity_poly.entity_id
_entity_poly.type
_entity_poly.pdbx_seq_one_letter_code
_entity_poly.pdbx_strand_id
1 'polypeptide(L)'
;PVSGERHRVWTQFGYDTLADGRAHGVSITADGTLRQAAALDSFATFDAERVWCLTEDEAGTLYAATGDNGRLYAIDAQGNSTLLFDSPEISLHSLALDEEGTLYAGSAPDGIIYAISPGGQPTVLAHTGSHYVWDLALDDRGRLHAATGEPASVLRVAADGAIEKLFEPTDRHLMTILFADGALYAGSAQK
;
A
#
# COMPACT_ATOMS: atom_id res chain seq x y z
N PRO A 1 -9.50 -32.39 -55.59
CA PRO A 1 -10.53 -31.95 -54.69
C PRO A 1 -9.89 -31.19 -53.53
N VAL A 2 -10.17 -29.89 -53.48
CA VAL A 2 -9.72 -29.02 -52.44
C VAL A 2 -10.59 -29.33 -51.23
N SER A 3 -9.97 -29.84 -50.15
CA SER A 3 -10.60 -30.04 -48.87
C SER A 3 -10.99 -28.64 -48.34
N GLY A 4 -12.28 -28.33 -48.35
CA GLY A 4 -12.80 -27.08 -47.84
C GLY A 4 -12.69 -27.09 -46.33
N GLU A 5 -11.77 -26.30 -45.76
CA GLU A 5 -11.78 -25.96 -44.34
C GLU A 5 -13.09 -25.26 -44.01
N ARG A 6 -13.90 -25.94 -43.19
CA ARG A 6 -15.11 -25.31 -42.65
C ARG A 6 -14.70 -24.28 -41.61
N HIS A 7 -14.74 -23.01 -41.97
CA HIS A 7 -14.59 -21.93 -41.03
C HIS A 7 -15.76 -21.99 -40.01
N ARG A 8 -15.46 -22.24 -38.75
CA ARG A 8 -16.44 -22.07 -37.69
C ARG A 8 -16.47 -20.59 -37.33
N VAL A 9 -17.59 -19.94 -37.58
CA VAL A 9 -17.82 -18.58 -37.11
C VAL A 9 -18.41 -18.67 -35.68
N TRP A 10 -17.73 -18.06 -34.73
CA TRP A 10 -18.20 -17.88 -33.37
C TRP A 10 -18.78 -16.48 -33.24
N THR A 11 -19.96 -16.38 -32.67
CA THR A 11 -20.59 -15.09 -32.42
C THR A 11 -20.93 -15.00 -30.96
N GLN A 12 -20.32 -14.08 -30.25
CA GLN A 12 -20.62 -13.76 -28.86
C GLN A 12 -21.04 -12.30 -28.76
N PHE A 13 -22.13 -12.02 -28.08
CA PHE A 13 -22.67 -10.68 -27.90
C PHE A 13 -23.00 -10.42 -26.43
N GLY A 14 -22.69 -9.20 -25.97
CA GLY A 14 -23.04 -8.69 -24.66
C GLY A 14 -22.02 -9.02 -23.57
N TYR A 15 -22.11 -8.25 -22.50
CA TYR A 15 -21.19 -8.35 -21.36
C TYR A 15 -21.14 -9.76 -20.76
N ASP A 16 -22.30 -10.36 -20.50
CA ASP A 16 -22.39 -11.64 -19.75
C ASP A 16 -21.67 -12.79 -20.47
N THR A 17 -21.81 -12.87 -21.80
CA THR A 17 -21.17 -13.94 -22.59
C THR A 17 -19.67 -13.75 -22.79
N LEU A 18 -19.20 -12.50 -22.75
CA LEU A 18 -17.76 -12.17 -22.83
C LEU A 18 -17.08 -12.26 -21.47
N ALA A 19 -17.81 -11.98 -20.38
CA ALA A 19 -17.29 -12.01 -19.00
C ALA A 19 -16.99 -13.43 -18.50
N ASP A 20 -17.58 -14.48 -19.10
CA ASP A 20 -17.27 -15.88 -18.79
C ASP A 20 -15.84 -16.30 -19.21
N GLY A 21 -15.17 -15.48 -20.04
CA GLY A 21 -13.80 -15.69 -20.50
C GLY A 21 -12.76 -15.04 -19.57
N ARG A 22 -11.49 -15.46 -19.72
CA ARG A 22 -10.35 -14.71 -19.17
C ARG A 22 -9.91 -13.65 -20.18
N ALA A 23 -10.09 -12.38 -19.81
CA ALA A 23 -9.59 -11.25 -20.58
C ALA A 23 -8.05 -11.18 -20.49
N HIS A 24 -7.36 -11.15 -21.61
CA HIS A 24 -5.91 -10.98 -21.68
C HIS A 24 -5.59 -9.81 -22.60
N GLY A 25 -5.05 -8.71 -22.07
CA GLY A 25 -4.76 -7.50 -22.85
C GLY A 25 -6.00 -6.77 -23.40
N VAL A 26 -7.19 -7.13 -22.90
CA VAL A 26 -8.46 -6.50 -23.29
C VAL A 26 -9.31 -6.23 -22.04
N SER A 27 -10.14 -5.20 -22.13
CA SER A 27 -11.21 -4.94 -21.16
C SER A 27 -12.57 -5.07 -21.84
N ILE A 28 -13.57 -5.51 -21.08
CA ILE A 28 -14.96 -5.63 -21.53
C ILE A 28 -15.73 -4.49 -20.88
N THR A 29 -16.29 -3.60 -21.68
CA THR A 29 -17.13 -2.50 -21.19
C THR A 29 -18.55 -3.00 -20.89
N ALA A 30 -19.30 -2.26 -20.07
CA ALA A 30 -20.67 -2.66 -19.65
C ALA A 30 -21.64 -2.85 -20.83
N ASP A 31 -21.37 -2.22 -21.98
CA ASP A 31 -22.12 -2.39 -23.24
C ASP A 31 -21.67 -3.62 -24.07
N GLY A 32 -20.73 -4.41 -23.53
CA GLY A 32 -20.20 -5.60 -24.22
C GLY A 32 -19.16 -5.30 -25.30
N THR A 33 -18.56 -4.11 -25.30
CA THR A 33 -17.49 -3.77 -26.25
C THR A 33 -16.13 -4.22 -25.69
N LEU A 34 -15.30 -4.85 -26.53
CA LEU A 34 -13.91 -5.17 -26.22
C LEU A 34 -13.01 -3.97 -26.54
N ARG A 35 -12.18 -3.58 -25.58
CA ARG A 35 -11.15 -2.54 -25.77
C ARG A 35 -9.79 -3.09 -25.40
N GLN A 36 -8.75 -2.58 -26.04
CA GLN A 36 -7.39 -2.87 -25.62
C GLN A 36 -7.17 -2.31 -24.20
N ALA A 37 -6.64 -3.14 -23.32
CA ALA A 37 -6.30 -2.76 -21.95
C ALA A 37 -4.88 -3.25 -21.63
N ALA A 38 -4.29 -2.70 -20.57
CA ALA A 38 -3.03 -3.20 -20.06
C ALA A 38 -3.20 -4.67 -19.62
N ALA A 39 -2.23 -5.53 -19.98
CA ALA A 39 -2.11 -6.84 -19.39
C ALA A 39 -1.62 -6.67 -17.94
N LEU A 40 -2.25 -7.38 -16.99
CA LEU A 40 -1.78 -7.48 -15.61
C LEU A 40 -1.07 -8.82 -15.47
N ASP A 41 0.22 -8.76 -15.18
CA ASP A 41 1.05 -9.92 -14.92
C ASP A 41 1.44 -9.95 -13.44
N SER A 42 1.63 -11.16 -12.88
CA SER A 42 2.17 -11.31 -11.53
C SER A 42 3.63 -10.91 -11.55
N PHE A 43 3.99 -9.87 -10.80
CA PHE A 43 5.37 -9.38 -10.72
C PHE A 43 6.19 -10.08 -9.64
N ALA A 44 5.60 -10.27 -8.44
CA ALA A 44 6.25 -10.92 -7.32
C ALA A 44 5.27 -11.80 -6.56
N THR A 45 5.80 -12.80 -5.85
CA THR A 45 5.02 -13.67 -4.96
C THR A 45 5.79 -13.82 -3.65
N PHE A 46 5.10 -13.64 -2.52
CA PHE A 46 5.63 -13.79 -1.17
C PHE A 46 4.53 -14.27 -0.21
N ASP A 47 4.93 -14.70 0.98
CA ASP A 47 4.02 -15.26 1.98
C ASP A 47 3.25 -14.15 2.70
N ALA A 48 2.15 -13.72 2.10
CA ALA A 48 1.21 -12.76 2.68
C ALA A 48 -0.19 -12.94 2.07
N GLU A 49 -1.23 -12.85 2.90
CA GLU A 49 -2.61 -12.88 2.43
C GLU A 49 -3.08 -11.51 1.90
N ARG A 50 -2.52 -10.42 2.46
CA ARG A 50 -2.87 -9.04 2.08
C ARG A 50 -1.64 -8.15 2.02
N VAL A 51 -1.60 -7.30 1.03
CA VAL A 51 -0.69 -6.17 0.94
C VAL A 51 -1.51 -4.91 1.24
N TRP A 52 -1.11 -4.17 2.28
CA TRP A 52 -1.77 -2.92 2.67
C TRP A 52 -1.20 -1.70 1.97
N CYS A 53 0.11 -1.67 1.85
CA CYS A 53 0.81 -0.51 1.32
C CYS A 53 2.01 -0.93 0.49
N LEU A 54 2.29 -0.16 -0.55
CA LEU A 54 3.49 -0.25 -1.39
C LEU A 54 4.16 1.12 -1.45
N THR A 55 5.48 1.13 -1.41
CA THR A 55 6.29 2.29 -1.74
C THR A 55 7.50 1.86 -2.55
N GLU A 56 8.14 2.79 -3.26
CA GLU A 56 9.29 2.52 -4.13
C GLU A 56 10.42 3.48 -3.77
N ASP A 57 11.66 2.99 -3.80
CA ASP A 57 12.84 3.83 -3.69
C ASP A 57 13.34 4.32 -5.06
N GLU A 58 14.32 5.23 -5.06
CA GLU A 58 14.90 5.76 -6.29
C GLU A 58 15.64 4.69 -7.14
N ALA A 59 16.01 3.57 -6.55
CA ALA A 59 16.66 2.46 -7.24
C ALA A 59 15.64 1.49 -7.90
N GLY A 60 14.34 1.71 -7.68
CA GLY A 60 13.27 0.85 -8.19
C GLY A 60 12.99 -0.38 -7.35
N THR A 61 13.44 -0.40 -6.08
CA THR A 61 13.05 -1.44 -5.12
C THR A 61 11.67 -1.13 -4.58
N LEU A 62 10.74 -2.08 -4.69
CA LEU A 62 9.42 -1.96 -4.09
C LEU A 62 9.44 -2.51 -2.66
N TYR A 63 8.80 -1.79 -1.76
CA TYR A 63 8.58 -2.23 -0.38
C TYR A 63 7.10 -2.52 -0.18
N ALA A 64 6.78 -3.69 0.39
CA ALA A 64 5.42 -4.16 0.60
C ALA A 64 5.16 -4.41 2.09
N ALA A 65 4.24 -3.64 2.66
CA ALA A 65 3.73 -3.84 4.01
C ALA A 65 2.49 -4.74 3.99
N THR A 66 2.46 -5.74 4.88
CA THR A 66 1.44 -6.79 4.83
C THR A 66 0.57 -6.85 6.08
N GLY A 67 -0.62 -7.42 5.91
CA GLY A 67 -1.50 -7.87 6.99
C GLY A 67 -1.29 -9.33 7.34
N ASP A 68 -1.97 -9.74 8.42
CA ASP A 68 -2.08 -11.12 8.91
C ASP A 68 -0.78 -11.74 9.47
N ASN A 69 0.36 -11.05 9.38
CA ASN A 69 1.62 -11.41 10.06
C ASN A 69 2.56 -10.19 10.19
N GLY A 70 2.10 -8.98 9.87
CA GLY A 70 2.85 -7.74 10.04
C GLY A 70 4.24 -7.74 9.40
N ARG A 71 4.38 -8.26 8.19
CA ARG A 71 5.68 -8.40 7.51
C ARG A 71 5.94 -7.29 6.52
N LEU A 72 7.21 -6.97 6.36
CA LEU A 72 7.71 -6.03 5.38
C LEU A 72 8.66 -6.75 4.42
N TYR A 73 8.39 -6.66 3.14
CA TYR A 73 9.21 -7.23 2.08
C TYR A 73 9.84 -6.15 1.23
N ALA A 74 11.09 -6.39 0.76
CA ALA A 74 11.68 -5.70 -0.37
C ALA A 74 11.58 -6.58 -1.61
N ILE A 75 11.27 -5.98 -2.75
CA ILE A 75 11.07 -6.66 -4.03
C ILE A 75 11.96 -5.95 -5.05
N ASP A 76 12.90 -6.68 -5.63
CA ASP A 76 13.82 -6.14 -6.62
C ASP A 76 13.15 -5.99 -8.02
N ALA A 77 13.86 -5.35 -8.96
CA ALA A 77 13.38 -5.14 -10.32
C ALA A 77 13.11 -6.45 -11.11
N GLN A 78 13.56 -7.59 -10.61
CA GLN A 78 13.32 -8.91 -11.18
C GLN A 78 12.14 -9.64 -10.53
N GLY A 79 11.50 -9.03 -9.51
CA GLY A 79 10.39 -9.61 -8.76
C GLY A 79 10.82 -10.57 -7.63
N ASN A 80 12.12 -10.64 -7.31
CA ASN A 80 12.57 -11.43 -6.17
C ASN A 80 12.24 -10.69 -4.87
N SER A 81 11.57 -11.37 -3.95
CA SER A 81 11.17 -10.81 -2.66
C SER A 81 12.12 -11.26 -1.54
N THR A 82 12.46 -10.33 -0.65
CA THR A 82 13.24 -10.57 0.55
C THR A 82 12.49 -10.05 1.76
N LEU A 83 12.33 -10.87 2.80
CA LEU A 83 11.77 -10.45 4.07
C LEU A 83 12.76 -9.52 4.78
N LEU A 84 12.35 -8.26 4.98
CA LEU A 84 13.14 -7.25 5.71
C LEU A 84 12.81 -7.22 7.20
N PHE A 85 11.52 -7.38 7.52
CA PHE A 85 11.06 -7.29 8.91
C PHE A 85 9.87 -8.21 9.13
N ASP A 86 9.93 -8.99 10.18
CA ASP A 86 8.83 -9.77 10.75
C ASP A 86 8.46 -9.10 12.07
N SER A 87 7.44 -8.23 12.04
CA SER A 87 7.07 -7.44 13.21
C SER A 87 6.27 -8.29 14.20
N PRO A 88 6.26 -7.95 15.50
CA PRO A 88 5.39 -8.61 16.47
C PRO A 88 3.91 -8.23 16.30
N GLU A 89 3.61 -7.25 15.44
CA GLU A 89 2.28 -6.75 15.18
C GLU A 89 1.49 -7.62 14.21
N ILE A 90 0.16 -7.56 14.24
CA ILE A 90 -0.69 -8.32 13.32
C ILE A 90 -0.56 -7.78 11.90
N SER A 91 -0.40 -6.46 11.75
CA SER A 91 -0.32 -5.85 10.43
C SER A 91 0.54 -4.59 10.41
N LEU A 92 1.16 -4.35 9.26
CA LEU A 92 1.75 -3.07 8.87
C LEU A 92 0.83 -2.45 7.82
N HIS A 93 0.27 -1.27 8.10
CA HIS A 93 -0.75 -0.63 7.26
C HIS A 93 -0.19 0.43 6.33
N SER A 94 0.90 1.08 6.73
CA SER A 94 1.42 2.25 6.03
C SER A 94 2.93 2.24 5.95
N LEU A 95 3.44 2.86 4.89
CA LEU A 95 4.87 3.05 4.64
C LEU A 95 5.13 4.50 4.23
N ALA A 96 6.25 5.05 4.69
CA ALA A 96 6.83 6.27 4.16
C ALA A 96 8.34 6.07 4.03
N LEU A 97 8.95 6.63 2.99
CA LEU A 97 10.39 6.52 2.71
C LEU A 97 10.95 7.93 2.61
N ASP A 98 11.99 8.23 3.41
CA ASP A 98 12.67 9.53 3.33
C ASP A 98 13.78 9.55 2.27
N GLU A 99 14.35 10.74 2.04
CA GLU A 99 15.43 10.95 1.07
C GLU A 99 16.73 10.25 1.46
N GLU A 100 16.94 9.96 2.73
CA GLU A 100 18.07 9.21 3.27
C GLU A 100 17.89 7.68 3.13
N GLY A 101 16.74 7.23 2.64
CA GLY A 101 16.38 5.83 2.46
C GLY A 101 15.91 5.14 3.73
N THR A 102 15.55 5.89 4.80
CA THR A 102 14.90 5.33 5.98
C THR A 102 13.44 5.03 5.68
N LEU A 103 13.04 3.79 5.87
CA LEU A 103 11.67 3.34 5.70
C LEU A 103 10.95 3.37 7.04
N TYR A 104 9.84 4.09 7.10
CA TYR A 104 8.92 4.14 8.24
C TYR A 104 7.74 3.22 7.98
N ALA A 105 7.36 2.42 8.98
CA ALA A 105 6.22 1.50 8.89
C ALA A 105 5.29 1.69 10.07
N GLY A 106 4.01 1.93 9.78
CA GLY A 106 2.96 2.07 10.78
C GLY A 106 2.16 0.79 10.96
N SER A 107 1.93 0.40 12.22
CA SER A 107 1.35 -0.89 12.59
C SER A 107 -0.03 -0.82 13.24
N ALA A 108 -0.61 -2.00 13.43
CA ALA A 108 -1.75 -2.32 14.28
C ALA A 108 -1.58 -3.73 14.88
N PRO A 109 -2.12 -4.00 16.10
CA PRO A 109 -3.09 -3.19 16.85
C PRO A 109 -2.48 -2.21 17.87
N ASP A 110 -1.16 -2.18 18.08
CA ASP A 110 -0.56 -1.39 19.14
C ASP A 110 -0.10 0.01 18.68
N GLY A 111 -0.37 0.36 17.42
CA GLY A 111 -0.14 1.69 16.86
C GLY A 111 1.30 2.15 16.96
N ILE A 112 2.23 1.27 16.62
CA ILE A 112 3.66 1.51 16.65
C ILE A 112 4.13 2.03 15.30
N ILE A 113 5.05 2.98 15.32
CA ILE A 113 5.81 3.40 14.14
C ILE A 113 7.21 2.84 14.27
N TYR A 114 7.62 2.03 13.30
CA TYR A 114 8.96 1.51 13.16
C TYR A 114 9.79 2.36 12.21
N ALA A 115 11.10 2.43 12.43
CA ALA A 115 12.07 2.99 11.51
C ALA A 115 13.10 1.93 11.12
N ILE A 116 13.35 1.79 9.83
CA ILE A 116 14.28 0.84 9.23
C ILE A 116 15.27 1.63 8.35
N SER A 117 16.47 1.88 8.85
CA SER A 117 17.53 2.53 8.09
C SER A 117 18.09 1.59 7.02
N PRO A 118 18.69 2.09 5.93
CA PRO A 118 19.29 1.26 4.88
C PRO A 118 20.30 0.25 5.46
N GLY A 119 20.06 -1.05 5.23
CA GLY A 119 20.88 -2.13 5.77
C GLY A 119 20.86 -2.27 7.29
N GLY A 120 20.05 -1.49 8.00
CA GLY A 120 19.91 -1.52 9.45
C GLY A 120 18.83 -2.50 9.92
N GLN A 121 18.80 -2.71 11.24
CA GLN A 121 17.73 -3.47 11.87
C GLN A 121 16.54 -2.55 12.16
N PRO A 122 15.30 -3.06 12.05
CA PRO A 122 14.12 -2.31 12.45
C PRO A 122 14.17 -1.91 13.93
N THR A 123 13.80 -0.66 14.22
CA THR A 123 13.71 -0.12 15.57
C THR A 123 12.34 0.50 15.79
N VAL A 124 11.85 0.46 17.04
CA VAL A 124 10.65 1.21 17.42
C VAL A 124 11.03 2.69 17.46
N LEU A 125 10.40 3.50 16.60
CA LEU A 125 10.55 4.95 16.61
C LEU A 125 9.61 5.58 17.64
N ALA A 126 8.31 5.19 17.60
CA ALA A 126 7.32 5.81 18.48
C ALA A 126 6.13 4.88 18.75
N HIS A 127 5.52 5.03 19.93
CA HIS A 127 4.21 4.49 20.28
C HIS A 127 3.20 5.64 20.20
N THR A 128 2.25 5.58 19.28
CA THR A 128 1.32 6.69 19.01
C THR A 128 0.26 6.88 20.10
N GLY A 129 0.01 5.84 20.88
CA GLY A 129 -1.08 5.81 21.86
C GLY A 129 -2.45 5.56 21.22
N SER A 130 -2.49 5.26 19.91
CA SER A 130 -3.66 4.82 19.15
C SER A 130 -3.52 3.34 18.81
N HIS A 131 -4.61 2.67 18.42
CA HIS A 131 -4.52 1.27 18.01
C HIS A 131 -3.97 1.11 16.58
N TYR A 132 -4.23 2.08 15.71
CA TYR A 132 -3.90 1.97 14.29
C TYR A 132 -3.06 3.16 13.83
N VAL A 133 -1.99 2.89 13.11
CA VAL A 133 -1.33 3.87 12.25
C VAL A 133 -1.77 3.59 10.82
N TRP A 134 -2.82 4.29 10.37
CA TRP A 134 -3.44 4.03 9.08
C TRP A 134 -2.62 4.53 7.91
N ASP A 135 -1.98 5.68 8.08
CA ASP A 135 -1.21 6.27 7.00
C ASP A 135 -0.06 7.14 7.53
N LEU A 136 1.00 7.23 6.74
CA LEU A 136 2.21 8.00 7.03
C LEU A 136 2.53 8.91 5.84
N ALA A 137 2.94 10.14 6.11
CA ALA A 137 3.40 11.07 5.10
C ALA A 137 4.61 11.87 5.59
N LEU A 138 5.53 12.19 4.67
CA LEU A 138 6.61 13.13 4.91
C LEU A 138 6.25 14.50 4.33
N ASP A 139 6.59 15.56 5.05
CA ASP A 139 6.46 16.92 4.53
C ASP A 139 7.72 17.36 3.76
N ASP A 140 7.70 18.58 3.22
CA ASP A 140 8.80 19.18 2.44
C ASP A 140 10.11 19.40 3.22
N ARG A 141 10.10 19.10 4.52
CA ARG A 141 11.27 19.18 5.41
C ARG A 141 11.68 17.80 5.93
N GLY A 142 11.11 16.73 5.37
CA GLY A 142 11.36 15.36 5.79
C GLY A 142 10.75 15.01 7.16
N ARG A 143 9.80 15.82 7.69
CA ARG A 143 9.16 15.51 8.98
C ARG A 143 8.05 14.50 8.79
N LEU A 144 8.06 13.47 9.62
CA LEU A 144 7.08 12.38 9.58
C LEU A 144 5.76 12.81 10.22
N HIS A 145 4.67 12.55 9.51
CA HIS A 145 3.31 12.74 10.00
C HIS A 145 2.54 11.42 9.92
N ALA A 146 1.64 11.20 10.88
CA ALA A 146 0.84 9.99 10.97
C ALA A 146 -0.65 10.32 11.11
N ALA A 147 -1.48 9.58 10.38
CA ALA A 147 -2.92 9.50 10.59
C ALA A 147 -3.23 8.24 11.38
N THR A 148 -3.96 8.38 12.49
CA THR A 148 -4.20 7.27 13.42
C THR A 148 -5.69 6.97 13.60
N GLY A 149 -5.97 5.84 14.24
CA GLY A 149 -7.32 5.43 14.62
C GLY A 149 -7.35 4.81 16.01
N GLU A 150 -8.46 5.06 16.71
CA GLU A 150 -8.76 4.57 18.07
C GLU A 150 -7.67 4.89 19.10
N PRO A 151 -7.51 6.18 19.45
CA PRO A 151 -8.18 7.38 18.95
C PRO A 151 -7.59 7.91 17.66
N ALA A 152 -8.42 8.64 16.87
CA ALA A 152 -7.97 9.33 15.68
C ALA A 152 -7.17 10.58 16.02
N SER A 153 -6.03 10.76 15.40
CA SER A 153 -5.21 11.95 15.51
C SER A 153 -4.35 12.16 14.28
N VAL A 154 -4.03 13.42 13.98
CA VAL A 154 -2.88 13.77 13.15
C VAL A 154 -1.71 14.05 14.07
N LEU A 155 -0.66 13.27 13.92
CA LEU A 155 0.54 13.35 14.72
C LEU A 155 1.72 13.82 13.87
N ARG A 156 2.65 14.55 14.48
CA ARG A 156 4.00 14.74 13.95
C ARG A 156 4.96 13.96 14.84
N VAL A 157 5.85 13.20 14.20
CA VAL A 157 6.82 12.35 14.90
C VAL A 157 8.22 12.84 14.58
N ALA A 158 8.98 13.15 15.60
CA ALA A 158 10.36 13.59 15.47
C ALA A 158 11.31 12.37 15.32
N ALA A 159 12.52 12.59 14.85
CA ALA A 159 13.54 11.55 14.66
C ALA A 159 13.96 10.85 15.98
N ASP A 160 13.77 11.51 17.13
CA ASP A 160 13.99 10.93 18.45
C ASP A 160 12.76 10.20 19.03
N GLY A 161 11.69 10.09 18.24
CA GLY A 161 10.43 9.46 18.63
C GLY A 161 9.47 10.36 19.41
N ALA A 162 9.81 11.64 19.62
CA ALA A 162 8.90 12.58 20.29
C ALA A 162 7.68 12.85 19.41
N ILE A 163 6.49 12.81 20.03
CA ILE A 163 5.21 12.97 19.34
C ILE A 163 4.59 14.32 19.69
N GLU A 164 4.17 15.05 18.68
CA GLU A 164 3.31 16.22 18.80
C GLU A 164 1.96 15.93 18.13
N LYS A 165 0.88 16.08 18.91
CA LYS A 165 -0.49 15.98 18.38
C LYS A 165 -0.86 17.31 17.71
N LEU A 166 -1.07 17.28 16.40
CA LEU A 166 -1.44 18.45 15.62
C LEU A 166 -2.95 18.66 15.56
N PHE A 167 -3.70 17.56 15.48
CA PHE A 167 -5.15 17.61 15.37
C PHE A 167 -5.79 16.32 15.92
N GLU A 168 -6.97 16.46 16.53
CA GLU A 168 -7.78 15.35 17.03
C GLU A 168 -9.24 15.58 16.61
N PRO A 169 -9.75 14.81 15.63
CA PRO A 169 -11.15 14.89 15.21
C PRO A 169 -12.08 14.17 16.20
N THR A 170 -13.38 14.32 15.98
CA THR A 170 -14.40 13.52 16.68
C THR A 170 -14.63 12.14 16.07
N ASP A 171 -14.10 11.90 14.86
CA ASP A 171 -14.16 10.62 14.17
C ASP A 171 -13.27 9.57 14.87
N ARG A 172 -13.57 8.28 14.65
CA ARG A 172 -12.78 7.21 15.26
C ARG A 172 -11.46 6.96 14.53
N HIS A 173 -11.43 7.21 13.21
CA HIS A 173 -10.30 6.91 12.35
C HIS A 173 -10.02 8.06 11.37
N LEU A 174 -8.75 8.42 11.25
CA LEU A 174 -8.20 9.11 10.10
C LEU A 174 -7.51 8.06 9.24
N MET A 175 -8.05 7.84 8.04
CA MET A 175 -7.66 6.71 7.17
C MET A 175 -6.50 7.04 6.24
N THR A 176 -6.30 8.33 5.97
CA THR A 176 -5.25 8.76 5.04
C THR A 176 -4.74 10.15 5.39
N ILE A 177 -3.49 10.43 5.06
CA ILE A 177 -2.84 11.71 5.21
C ILE A 177 -1.98 12.00 3.98
N LEU A 178 -1.97 13.26 3.54
CA LEU A 178 -1.18 13.71 2.42
C LEU A 178 -0.59 15.09 2.75
N PHE A 179 0.70 15.28 2.47
CA PHE A 179 1.30 16.60 2.43
C PHE A 179 1.39 17.08 0.97
N ALA A 180 0.77 18.21 0.69
CA ALA A 180 0.81 18.83 -0.64
C ALA A 180 0.68 20.36 -0.51
N ASP A 181 1.40 21.10 -1.36
CA ASP A 181 1.33 22.56 -1.43
C ASP A 181 1.52 23.27 -0.07
N GLY A 182 2.39 22.72 0.79
CA GLY A 182 2.69 23.27 2.12
C GLY A 182 1.61 23.02 3.18
N ALA A 183 0.64 22.16 2.93
CA ALA A 183 -0.45 21.81 3.83
C ALA A 183 -0.59 20.30 4.02
N LEU A 184 -1.05 19.89 5.20
CA LEU A 184 -1.48 18.51 5.49
C LEU A 184 -2.98 18.37 5.24
N TYR A 185 -3.33 17.33 4.49
CA TYR A 185 -4.71 16.91 4.26
C TYR A 185 -4.92 15.55 4.92
N ALA A 186 -6.01 15.39 5.65
CA ALA A 186 -6.37 14.13 6.27
C ALA A 186 -7.79 13.74 5.92
N GLY A 187 -8.01 12.46 5.59
CA GLY A 187 -9.33 11.90 5.30
C GLY A 187 -9.80 11.02 6.44
N SER A 188 -11.04 11.26 6.91
CA SER A 188 -11.66 10.47 7.98
C SER A 188 -12.67 9.47 7.43
N ALA A 189 -12.84 8.35 8.16
CA ALA A 189 -13.99 7.49 7.98
C ALA A 189 -15.15 8.01 8.83
N GLN A 190 -16.33 8.12 8.22
CA GLN A 190 -17.56 8.49 8.93
C GLN A 190 -17.92 7.47 10.04
N LYS A 191 -18.53 7.98 11.12
CA LYS A 191 -19.12 7.18 12.20
C LYS A 191 -20.11 6.15 11.72
#